data_a0a133c8be199e4efdceb638f80d3686
#
_entry.id   a0a133c8be199e4efdceb638f80d3686
#
_cell.length_a   1.000
_cell.length_b   1.000
_cell.length_c   1.000
_cell.angle_alpha   90.00
_cell.angle_beta   90.00
_cell.angle_gamma   90.00
#
_symmetry.space_group_name_H-M   'P 1'
#
loop_
_entity.id
_entity.type
_entity.pdbx_description
1 polymer ?
#
loop_
_entity_poly.entity_id
_entity_poly.type
_entity_poly.pdbx_seq_one_letter_code
_entity_poly.pdbx_strand_id
1 'polypeptide(L)' 'MIKELVVDIAKALVDNPDEVVVSVSEEKDEIILKLTVASDDMGKVIGKQGRIAKAIRTVVRSVANKEKIKVSLEIV' A
#
# COMPACT_ATOMS: atom_id res chain seq x y z
N MET A 1 -0.32 8.21 -9.78
CA MET A 1 0.51 7.11 -10.27
C MET A 1 0.72 6.04 -9.22
N ILE A 2 1.57 6.26 -8.24
CA ILE A 2 1.83 5.23 -7.22
C ILE A 2 0.58 4.93 -6.40
N LYS A 3 -0.20 5.95 -6.07
CA LYS A 3 -1.43 5.78 -5.31
C LYS A 3 -2.38 4.80 -6.00
N GLU A 4 -2.65 5.04 -7.28
CA GLU A 4 -3.57 4.18 -8.05
C GLU A 4 -3.04 2.77 -8.17
N LEU A 5 -1.74 2.62 -8.30
CA LEU A 5 -1.12 1.30 -8.35
C LEU A 5 -1.36 0.53 -7.05
N VAL A 6 -1.16 1.18 -5.91
CA VAL A 6 -1.41 0.56 -4.59
C VAL A 6 -2.88 0.22 -4.43
N VAL A 7 -3.77 1.13 -4.83
CA VAL A 7 -5.22 0.89 -4.77
C VAL A 7 -5.58 -0.36 -5.59
N ASP A 8 -5.08 -0.44 -6.82
CA ASP A 8 -5.41 -1.57 -7.70
C ASP A 8 -4.89 -2.89 -7.15
N ILE A 9 -3.66 -2.89 -6.64
CA ILE A 9 -3.08 -4.11 -6.07
C ILE A 9 -3.86 -4.53 -4.82
N ALA A 10 -4.15 -3.58 -3.94
CA ALA A 10 -4.87 -3.89 -2.70
C ALA A 10 -6.26 -4.44 -3.00
N LYS A 11 -6.98 -3.81 -3.93
CA LYS A 11 -8.32 -4.27 -4.32
C LYS A 11 -8.30 -5.67 -4.91
N ALA A 12 -7.23 -6.03 -5.59
CA ALA A 12 -7.12 -7.36 -6.19
C ALA A 12 -6.86 -8.45 -5.14
N LEU A 13 -6.35 -8.08 -3.97
CA LEU A 13 -5.88 -9.04 -2.97
C LEU A 13 -6.78 -9.15 -1.75
N VAL A 14 -7.74 -8.25 -1.57
CA VAL A 14 -8.63 -8.28 -0.39
C VAL A 14 -10.03 -8.74 -0.78
N ASP A 15 -10.83 -9.13 0.23
CA ASP A 15 -12.19 -9.58 0.02
C ASP A 15 -13.20 -8.44 -0.06
N ASN A 16 -12.84 -7.28 0.50
CA ASN A 16 -13.72 -6.11 0.55
C ASN A 16 -13.07 -4.94 -0.18
N PRO A 17 -12.97 -5.01 -1.52
CA PRO A 17 -12.26 -3.98 -2.28
C PRO A 17 -12.88 -2.58 -2.16
N ASP A 18 -14.18 -2.50 -1.89
CA ASP A 18 -14.86 -1.21 -1.74
C ASP A 18 -14.38 -0.43 -0.53
N GLU A 19 -13.74 -1.09 0.43
CA GLU A 19 -13.25 -0.44 1.64
C GLU A 19 -11.76 -0.11 1.60
N VAL A 20 -11.12 -0.35 0.47
CA VAL A 20 -9.71 0.03 0.30
C VAL A 20 -9.60 1.54 0.13
N VAL A 21 -8.82 2.17 0.99
CA VAL A 21 -8.56 3.61 0.92
C VAL A 21 -7.05 3.82 1.01
N VAL A 22 -6.53 4.66 0.14
CA VAL A 22 -5.11 5.04 0.18
C VAL A 22 -5.04 6.56 0.28
N SER A 23 -4.38 7.05 1.32
CA SER A 23 -4.10 8.47 1.44
C SER A 23 -2.64 8.75 1.15
N VAL A 24 -2.36 9.92 0.63
CA VAL A 24 -1.01 10.35 0.27
C VAL A 24 -0.65 11.58 1.09
N SER A 25 0.51 11.53 1.71
CA SER A 25 1.07 12.67 2.42
C SER A 25 2.47 12.92 1.89
N GLU A 26 2.85 14.17 1.73
CA GLU A 26 4.21 14.52 1.35
C GLU A 26 4.91 15.22 2.50
N GLU A 27 6.08 14.72 2.87
CA GLU A 27 6.89 15.32 3.91
C GLU A 27 8.34 15.36 3.46
N LYS A 28 8.96 16.53 3.44
CA LYS A 28 10.41 16.69 3.17
C LYS A 28 10.97 15.65 2.19
N ASP A 29 10.66 15.72 0.97
CA ASP A 29 11.21 14.81 -0.05
C ASP A 29 10.78 13.35 0.08
N GLU A 30 9.79 13.07 0.93
CA GLU A 30 9.28 11.72 1.08
C GLU A 30 7.77 11.69 0.87
N ILE A 31 7.29 10.68 0.15
CA ILE A 31 5.87 10.44 -0.02
C ILE A 31 5.47 9.31 0.91
N ILE A 32 4.45 9.54 1.71
CA ILE A 32 3.94 8.53 2.64
C ILE A 32 2.56 8.11 2.18
N LEU A 33 2.42 6.82 1.87
CA LEU A 33 1.15 6.23 1.48
C LEU A 33 0.58 5.49 2.69
N LYS A 34 -0.66 5.81 3.04
CA LYS A 34 -1.36 5.14 4.13
C LYS A 34 -2.48 4.30 3.55
N LEU A 35 -2.36 3.00 3.69
CA LEU A 35 -3.35 2.05 3.19
C LEU A 35 -4.26 1.62 4.32
N THR A 36 -5.56 1.76 4.09
CA THR A 36 -6.60 1.28 5.00
C THR A 36 -7.44 0.24 4.27
N VAL A 37 -7.73 -0.86 4.92
CA VAL A 37 -8.58 -1.91 4.37
C VAL A 37 -9.69 -2.21 5.39
N ALA A 38 -10.69 -2.99 4.96
CA ALA A 38 -11.74 -3.44 5.88
C ALA A 38 -11.12 -4.18 7.06
N SER A 39 -11.74 -4.05 8.24
CA SER A 39 -11.22 -4.73 9.43
C SER A 39 -11.11 -6.23 9.23
N ASP A 40 -12.01 -6.84 8.47
CA ASP A 40 -11.95 -8.27 8.15
C ASP A 40 -10.74 -8.61 7.29
N ASP A 41 -10.26 -7.66 6.52
CA ASP A 41 -9.10 -7.87 5.64
C ASP A 41 -7.78 -7.57 6.31
N MET A 42 -7.79 -6.84 7.43
CA MET A 42 -6.55 -6.48 8.13
C MET A 42 -5.75 -7.71 8.52
N GLY A 43 -6.42 -8.73 9.05
CA GLY A 43 -5.74 -9.96 9.41
C GLY A 43 -5.11 -10.65 8.21
N LYS A 44 -5.76 -10.58 7.05
CA LYS A 44 -5.25 -11.14 5.82
C LYS A 44 -4.03 -10.37 5.30
N VAL A 45 -4.09 -9.04 5.36
CA VAL A 45 -3.00 -8.19 4.88
C VAL A 45 -1.76 -8.31 5.76
N ILE A 46 -1.96 -8.30 7.08
CA ILE A 46 -0.85 -8.34 8.05
C ILE A 46 -0.49 -9.79 8.39
N GLY A 47 -1.46 -10.69 8.36
CA GLY A 47 -1.26 -12.08 8.73
C GLY A 47 -0.43 -12.86 7.73
N LYS A 48 -0.23 -14.15 8.02
CA LYS A 48 0.56 -15.04 7.18
C LYS A 48 1.92 -14.43 6.83
N GLN A 49 2.59 -13.91 7.86
CA GLN A 49 3.91 -13.27 7.73
C GLN A 49 3.87 -12.00 6.87
N GLY A 50 2.71 -11.38 6.78
CA GLY A 50 2.58 -10.12 6.06
C GLY A 50 2.79 -10.22 4.56
N ARG A 51 2.40 -11.33 3.94
CA ARG A 51 2.65 -11.54 2.50
C ARG A 51 2.07 -10.46 1.62
N ILE A 52 0.84 -10.04 1.88
CA ILE A 52 0.20 -9.00 1.08
C ILE A 52 0.90 -7.67 1.30
N ALA A 53 1.18 -7.33 2.56
CA ALA A 53 1.90 -6.10 2.88
C ALA A 53 3.28 -6.07 2.23
N LYS A 54 3.99 -7.18 2.28
CA LYS A 54 5.32 -7.28 1.66
C LYS A 54 5.25 -7.13 0.15
N ALA A 55 4.25 -7.74 -0.47
CA ALA A 55 4.08 -7.66 -1.92
C ALA A 55 3.83 -6.21 -2.34
N ILE A 56 2.96 -5.51 -1.64
CA ILE A 56 2.67 -4.11 -1.94
C ILE A 56 3.92 -3.26 -1.72
N ARG A 57 4.62 -3.45 -0.62
CA ARG A 57 5.86 -2.71 -0.34
C ARG A 57 6.92 -2.94 -1.39
N THR A 58 7.05 -4.16 -1.89
CA THR A 58 8.01 -4.48 -2.93
C THR A 58 7.71 -3.72 -4.21
N VAL A 59 6.44 -3.69 -4.61
CA VAL A 59 6.03 -2.95 -5.81
C VAL A 59 6.29 -1.46 -5.63
N VAL A 60 5.89 -0.90 -4.49
CA VAL A 60 6.10 0.52 -4.18
C VAL A 60 7.58 0.87 -4.21
N ARG A 61 8.41 0.03 -3.61
CA ARG A 61 9.86 0.25 -3.58
C ARG A 61 10.45 0.22 -4.98
N SER A 62 10.00 -0.70 -5.82
CA SER A 62 10.49 -0.80 -7.20
C SER A 62 10.17 0.45 -8.00
N VAL A 63 8.95 0.96 -7.87
CA VAL A 63 8.54 2.18 -8.56
C VAL A 63 9.32 3.38 -8.01
N ALA A 64 9.47 3.46 -6.69
CA ALA A 64 10.20 4.56 -6.06
C ALA A 64 11.66 4.59 -6.54
N ASN A 65 12.30 3.44 -6.62
CA ASN A 65 13.67 3.37 -7.11
C ASN A 65 13.78 3.80 -8.56
N LYS A 66 12.83 3.36 -9.37
CA LYS A 66 12.82 3.70 -10.79
C LYS A 66 12.62 5.20 -11.00
N GLU A 67 11.77 5.82 -10.19
CA GLU A 67 11.46 7.25 -10.29
C GLU A 67 12.41 8.11 -9.45
N LYS A 68 13.31 7.47 -8.72
CA LYS A 68 14.29 8.15 -7.85
C LYS A 68 13.61 9.03 -6.79
N ILE A 69 12.56 8.51 -6.18
CA ILE A 69 11.83 9.20 -5.12
C ILE A 69 11.81 8.31 -3.88
N LYS A 70 11.56 8.92 -2.73
CA LYS A 70 11.41 8.18 -1.49
C LYS A 70 9.94 8.00 -1.19
N VAL A 71 9.51 6.75 -1.04
CA VAL A 71 8.11 6.44 -0.75
C VAL A 71 8.08 5.43 0.39
N SER A 72 7.23 5.69 1.37
CA SER A 72 6.96 4.75 2.47
C SER A 72 5.52 4.31 2.40
N LEU A 73 5.26 3.08 2.78
CA LEU A 73 3.90 2.56 2.87
C LEU A 73 3.60 2.21 4.32
N GLU A 74 2.51 2.74 4.85
CA GLU A 74 2.00 2.40 6.17
C GLU A 74 0.63 1.78 6.03
N ILE A 75 0.35 0.77 6.83
CA ILE A 75 -0.97 0.14 6.88
C ILE A 75 -1.61 0.53 8.20
N VAL A 76 -2.73 1.19 8.12
CA VAL A 76 -3.41 1.76 9.29
C VAL A 76 -4.83 1.24 9.46
#